data_ab2566e3ad7cadb796707ab18c959d58
#
_entry.id   ab2566e3ad7cadb796707ab18c959d58
#
_cell.length_a   1.000
_cell.length_b   1.000
_cell.length_c   1.000
_cell.angle_alpha   90.00
_cell.angle_beta   90.00
_cell.angle_gamma   90.00
#
_symmetry.space_group_name_H-M   'P 1'
#
loop_
_entity.id
_entity.type
_entity.pdbx_description
1 polymer ?
#
loop_
_entity_poly.entity_id
_entity_poly.type
_entity_poly.pdbx_seq_one_letter_code
_entity_poly.pdbx_strand_id
1 'polypeptide(L)'
;LCIQRCVGCGRWRHPPRRFCPACQSDQAAFEPVTGSGSVLSFAVSHRSLDPGWQAHAPYATLLVELDEGPRLLAATTTPPGEIRIGQRLAVRTEALSENFVLVWADPASHDEPTSMAPRARGNPHD
;
A
#
# COMPACT_ATOMS: atom_id res chain seq x y z
N LEU A 1 -2.18 -7.97 -4.11
CA LEU A 1 -2.12 -6.64 -4.74
C LEU A 1 -1.83 -6.78 -6.22
N CYS A 2 -2.69 -6.18 -7.04
CA CYS A 2 -2.52 -6.11 -8.49
C CYS A 2 -2.28 -4.67 -8.91
N ILE A 3 -1.33 -4.46 -9.80
CA ILE A 3 -0.96 -3.15 -10.34
C ILE A 3 -1.17 -3.17 -11.85
N GLN A 4 -1.56 -2.04 -12.41
CA GLN A 4 -1.76 -1.91 -13.84
C GLN A 4 -0.44 -2.04 -14.60
N ARG A 5 -0.45 -2.87 -15.64
CA ARG A 5 0.68 -3.08 -16.51
C ARG A 5 0.28 -2.86 -17.97
N CYS A 6 1.10 -2.11 -18.71
CA CYS A 6 0.88 -1.91 -20.13
C CYS A 6 1.13 -3.21 -20.89
N VAL A 7 0.17 -3.62 -21.71
CA VAL A 7 0.30 -4.81 -22.56
C VAL A 7 1.28 -4.53 -23.72
N GLY A 8 1.35 -3.28 -24.19
CA GLY A 8 2.21 -2.91 -25.32
C GLY A 8 3.70 -2.88 -25.00
N CYS A 9 4.10 -2.22 -23.90
CA CYS A 9 5.52 -2.05 -23.55
C CYS A 9 5.94 -2.74 -22.24
N GLY A 10 5.02 -3.33 -21.51
CA GLY A 10 5.28 -4.05 -20.27
C GLY A 10 5.54 -3.18 -19.03
N ARG A 11 5.44 -1.87 -19.13
CA ARG A 11 5.64 -0.99 -17.98
C ARG A 11 4.52 -1.09 -16.97
N TRP A 12 4.89 -1.14 -15.72
CA TRP A 12 3.99 -1.03 -14.58
C TRP A 12 3.67 0.44 -14.31
N ARG A 13 2.45 0.72 -13.85
CA ARG A 13 2.06 2.06 -13.44
C ARG A 13 1.01 2.07 -12.33
N HIS A 14 1.16 3.05 -11.45
CA HIS A 14 0.21 3.37 -10.41
C HIS A 14 0.24 4.89 -10.14
N PRO A 15 -0.88 5.58 -10.04
CA PRO A 15 -2.25 5.08 -10.18
C PRO A 15 -2.60 4.65 -11.61
N PRO A 16 -3.67 3.84 -11.78
CA PRO A 16 -4.11 3.40 -13.10
C PRO A 16 -4.43 4.57 -14.02
N ARG A 17 -4.05 4.44 -15.28
CA ARG A 17 -4.32 5.43 -16.32
C ARG A 17 -4.80 4.74 -17.60
N ARG A 18 -5.58 5.46 -18.39
CA ARG A 18 -6.09 4.95 -19.65
C ARG A 18 -4.99 4.72 -20.69
N PHE A 19 -4.07 5.66 -20.79
CA PHE A 19 -2.98 5.59 -21.76
C PHE A 19 -1.62 5.43 -21.08
N CYS A 20 -0.76 4.62 -21.68
CA CYS A 20 0.61 4.48 -21.22
C CYS A 20 1.41 5.74 -21.52
N PRO A 21 2.05 6.36 -20.52
CA PRO A 21 2.87 7.55 -20.78
C PRO A 21 4.15 7.27 -21.59
N ALA A 22 4.55 6.00 -21.69
CA ALA A 22 5.75 5.62 -22.43
C ALA A 22 5.47 5.28 -23.90
N CYS A 23 4.42 4.50 -24.20
CA CYS A 23 4.11 4.04 -25.56
C CYS A 23 2.72 4.48 -26.06
N GLN A 24 1.94 5.16 -25.22
CA GLN A 24 0.59 5.67 -25.53
C GLN A 24 -0.47 4.60 -25.82
N SER A 25 -0.17 3.33 -25.61
CA SER A 25 -1.16 2.25 -25.72
C SER A 25 -2.28 2.41 -24.67
N ASP A 26 -3.51 2.09 -25.06
CA ASP A 26 -4.66 1.99 -24.16
C ASP A 26 -4.91 0.55 -23.68
N GLN A 27 -4.06 -0.38 -24.08
CA GLN A 27 -4.15 -1.79 -23.67
C GLN A 27 -3.36 -2.01 -22.39
N ALA A 28 -4.07 -2.36 -21.34
CA ALA A 28 -3.47 -2.63 -20.04
C ALA A 28 -4.22 -3.75 -19.32
N ALA A 29 -3.52 -4.44 -18.43
CA ALA A 29 -4.08 -5.45 -17.55
C ALA A 29 -3.62 -5.19 -16.11
N PHE A 30 -4.40 -5.61 -15.14
CA PHE A 30 -3.99 -5.65 -13.74
C PHE A 30 -3.32 -6.99 -13.49
N GLU A 31 -2.07 -6.96 -13.05
CA GLU A 31 -1.28 -8.16 -12.77
C GLU A 31 -0.78 -8.16 -11.32
N PRO A 32 -0.67 -9.35 -10.71
CA PRO A 32 -0.13 -9.47 -9.37
C PRO A 32 1.32 -8.97 -9.31
N VAL A 33 1.65 -8.26 -8.24
CA VAL A 33 3.03 -7.90 -7.90
C VAL A 33 3.53 -8.80 -6.77
N THR A 34 4.85 -8.84 -6.57
CA THR A 34 5.47 -9.69 -5.55
C THR A 34 5.05 -9.30 -4.14
N GLY A 35 4.61 -8.07 -3.94
CA GLY A 35 4.32 -7.54 -2.60
C GLY A 35 5.57 -7.12 -1.84
N SER A 36 6.70 -7.00 -2.51
CA SER A 36 7.96 -6.53 -1.92
C SER A 36 8.29 -5.13 -2.39
N GLY A 37 8.79 -4.32 -1.47
CA GLY A 37 9.17 -2.95 -1.75
C GLY A 37 10.04 -2.36 -0.65
N SER A 38 10.21 -1.07 -0.70
CA SER A 38 10.99 -0.33 0.30
C SER A 38 10.35 1.01 0.63
N VAL A 39 10.67 1.54 1.79
CA VAL A 39 10.24 2.88 2.21
C VAL A 39 10.98 3.91 1.37
N LEU A 40 10.25 4.64 0.54
CA LEU A 40 10.79 5.76 -0.21
C LEU A 40 10.68 7.05 0.60
N SER A 41 9.54 7.26 1.27
CA SER A 41 9.27 8.40 2.12
C SER A 41 8.14 8.05 3.09
N PHE A 42 7.90 8.90 4.08
CA PHE A 42 6.77 8.76 4.98
C PHE A 42 6.36 10.11 5.56
N ALA A 43 5.12 10.18 6.03
CA ALA A 43 4.60 11.30 6.77
C ALA A 43 3.96 10.83 8.07
N VAL A 44 4.10 11.61 9.14
CA VAL A 44 3.50 11.31 10.43
C VAL A 44 2.32 12.23 10.66
N SER A 45 1.16 11.64 10.93
CA SER A 45 -0.07 12.35 11.28
C SER A 45 -0.25 12.33 12.79
N HIS A 46 -0.18 13.50 13.40
CA HIS A 46 -0.41 13.67 14.83
C HIS A 46 -1.88 13.88 15.17
N ARG A 47 -2.67 14.25 14.18
CA ARG A 47 -4.10 14.49 14.29
C ARG A 47 -4.82 14.06 13.03
N SER A 48 -5.97 13.45 13.20
CA SER A 48 -6.87 13.10 12.10
C SER A 48 -8.25 13.69 12.33
N LEU A 49 -8.91 14.12 11.25
CA LEU A 49 -10.31 14.53 11.28
C LEU A 49 -11.26 13.32 11.23
N ASP A 50 -10.75 12.18 10.82
CA ASP A 50 -11.50 10.93 10.82
C ASP A 50 -11.43 10.28 12.20
N PRO A 51 -12.58 10.05 12.88
CA PRO A 51 -12.58 9.45 14.22
C PRO A 51 -11.93 8.06 14.25
N GLY A 52 -12.03 7.28 13.17
CA GLY A 52 -11.42 5.96 13.08
C GLY A 52 -9.90 6.01 13.11
N TRP A 53 -9.31 7.02 12.48
CA TRP A 53 -7.86 7.21 12.45
C TRP A 53 -7.34 8.02 13.65
N GLN A 54 -8.15 8.89 14.22
CA GLN A 54 -7.75 9.68 15.39
C GLN A 54 -7.34 8.81 16.57
N ALA A 55 -7.97 7.65 16.75
CA ALA A 55 -7.62 6.71 17.81
C ALA A 55 -6.23 6.08 17.65
N HIS A 56 -5.67 6.11 16.43
CA HIS A 56 -4.35 5.59 16.09
C HIS A 56 -3.26 6.66 16.05
N ALA A 57 -3.61 7.93 16.18
CA ALA A 57 -2.65 9.04 16.15
C ALA A 57 -1.69 9.00 17.36
N PRO A 58 -0.38 9.32 17.19
CA PRO A 58 0.29 9.57 15.91
C PRO A 58 0.49 8.29 15.10
N TYR A 59 0.26 8.37 13.79
CA TYR A 59 0.48 7.26 12.88
C TYR A 59 1.21 7.72 11.63
N ALA A 60 1.87 6.80 10.94
CA ALA A 60 2.58 7.10 9.70
C ALA A 60 1.82 6.59 8.48
N THR A 61 1.95 7.32 7.40
CA THR A 61 1.61 6.88 6.05
C THR A 61 2.88 6.75 5.25
N LEU A 62 3.09 5.59 4.66
CA LEU A 62 4.30 5.30 3.88
C LEU A 62 4.08 5.57 2.41
N LEU A 63 5.10 6.14 1.75
CA LEU A 63 5.24 6.06 0.31
C LEU A 63 6.18 4.89 0.02
N VAL A 64 5.63 3.85 -0.58
CA VAL A 64 6.32 2.60 -0.87
C VAL A 64 6.72 2.57 -2.34
N GLU A 65 7.97 2.25 -2.61
CA GLU A 65 8.43 1.89 -3.95
C GLU A 65 8.44 0.37 -4.05
N LEU A 66 7.59 -0.16 -4.92
CA LEU A 66 7.54 -1.60 -5.21
C LEU A 66 8.76 -2.02 -6.02
N ASP A 67 9.16 -3.28 -5.88
CA ASP A 67 10.29 -3.82 -6.66
C ASP A 67 10.05 -3.75 -8.17
N GLU A 68 8.79 -3.80 -8.61
CA GLU A 68 8.39 -3.59 -10.00
C GLU A 68 8.55 -2.13 -10.50
N GLY A 69 8.73 -1.17 -9.59
CA GLY A 69 8.97 0.23 -9.87
C GLY A 69 7.88 1.22 -9.45
N PRO A 70 6.58 0.90 -9.51
CA PRO A 70 5.53 1.82 -9.10
C PRO A 70 5.60 2.20 -7.63
N ARG A 71 5.08 3.39 -7.34
CA ARG A 71 4.99 3.93 -5.98
C ARG A 71 3.54 3.98 -5.54
N LEU A 72 3.29 3.66 -4.29
CA LEU A 72 1.96 3.72 -3.72
C LEU A 72 1.99 4.14 -2.24
N LEU A 73 0.87 4.65 -1.77
CA LEU A 73 0.68 4.96 -0.36
C LEU A 73 0.19 3.72 0.38
N ALA A 74 0.71 3.50 1.57
CA ALA A 74 0.30 2.40 2.42
C ALA A 74 0.21 2.82 3.88
N ALA A 75 -0.72 2.20 4.61
CA ALA A 75 -0.73 2.23 6.06
C ALA A 75 0.37 1.30 6.61
N THR A 76 0.75 1.50 7.85
CA THR A 76 1.72 0.64 8.52
C THR A 76 1.37 0.47 9.99
N THR A 77 1.74 -0.68 10.56
CA THR A 77 1.67 -0.92 11.99
C THR A 77 2.93 -0.46 12.72
N THR A 78 3.98 -0.11 11.96
CA THR A 78 5.25 0.34 12.52
C THR A 78 5.09 1.69 13.21
N PRO A 79 5.55 1.84 14.46
CA PRO A 79 5.55 3.14 15.12
C PRO A 79 6.38 4.17 14.35
N PRO A 80 5.95 5.44 14.28
CA PRO A 80 6.64 6.47 13.49
C PRO A 80 8.14 6.59 13.75
N GLY A 81 8.56 6.42 14.99
CA GLY A 81 9.98 6.51 15.37
C GLY A 81 10.87 5.35 14.90
N GLU A 82 10.26 4.27 14.44
CA GLU A 82 10.97 3.05 14.00
C GLU A 82 11.06 2.93 12.48
N ILE A 83 10.48 3.88 11.75
CA ILE A 83 10.49 3.87 10.28
C ILE A 83 11.84 4.35 9.78
N ARG A 84 12.40 3.61 8.81
CA ARG A 84 13.66 3.94 8.15
C ARG A 84 13.47 4.02 6.64
N ILE A 85 13.96 5.08 6.02
CA ILE A 85 14.04 5.19 4.55
C ILE A 85 14.90 4.04 4.02
N GLY A 86 14.42 3.40 2.96
CA GLY A 86 15.09 2.26 2.34
C GLY A 86 14.82 0.92 3.01
N GLN A 87 14.10 0.89 4.14
CA GLN A 87 13.73 -0.35 4.81
C GLN A 87 12.88 -1.24 3.91
N ARG A 88 13.21 -2.54 3.87
CA ARG A 88 12.44 -3.52 3.11
C ARG A 88 11.08 -3.77 3.75
N LEU A 89 10.07 -3.84 2.90
CA LEU A 89 8.67 -3.99 3.30
C LEU A 89 8.02 -5.17 2.60
N ALA A 90 7.10 -5.81 3.31
CA ALA A 90 6.09 -6.69 2.74
C ALA A 90 4.76 -5.92 2.67
N VAL A 91 4.16 -5.92 1.49
CA VAL A 91 2.91 -5.22 1.21
C VAL A 91 1.78 -6.23 1.15
N ARG A 92 0.69 -5.92 1.84
CA ARG A 92 -0.53 -6.73 1.87
C ARG A 92 -1.76 -5.85 1.72
N THR A 93 -2.87 -6.46 1.37
CA THR A 93 -4.16 -5.80 1.26
C THR A 93 -5.13 -6.35 2.30
N GLU A 94 -6.00 -5.48 2.79
CA GLU A 94 -7.07 -5.83 3.71
C GLU A 94 -8.38 -5.27 3.17
N ALA A 95 -9.35 -6.14 2.91
CA ALA A 95 -10.69 -5.71 2.51
C ALA A 95 -11.45 -5.23 3.75
N LEU A 96 -11.81 -3.95 3.78
CA LEU A 96 -12.61 -3.35 4.84
C LEU A 96 -14.10 -3.42 4.54
N SER A 97 -14.45 -3.45 3.26
CA SER A 97 -15.81 -3.62 2.76
C SER A 97 -15.74 -4.23 1.35
N GLU A 98 -16.90 -4.47 0.72
CA GLU A 98 -16.97 -4.96 -0.66
C GLU A 98 -16.28 -4.02 -1.66
N ASN A 99 -16.25 -2.72 -1.36
CA ASN A 99 -15.77 -1.68 -2.26
C ASN A 99 -14.51 -0.96 -1.77
N PHE A 100 -13.97 -1.35 -0.64
CA PHE A 100 -12.80 -0.68 -0.08
C PHE A 100 -11.75 -1.65 0.42
N VAL A 101 -10.54 -1.47 -0.09
CA VAL A 101 -9.35 -2.24 0.29
C VAL A 101 -8.30 -1.29 0.80
N LEU A 102 -7.76 -1.58 1.97
CA LEU A 102 -6.64 -0.85 2.54
C LEU A 102 -5.33 -1.58 2.23
N VAL A 103 -4.33 -0.81 1.85
CA VAL A 103 -2.98 -1.32 1.61
C VAL A 103 -2.14 -1.10 2.85
N TRP A 104 -1.53 -2.17 3.34
CA TRP A 104 -0.60 -2.17 4.45
C TRP A 104 0.80 -2.52 3.99
N ALA A 105 1.80 -1.89 4.59
CA ALA A 105 3.20 -2.23 4.37
C ALA A 105 3.93 -2.22 5.71
N ASP A 106 4.52 -3.34 6.04
CA ASP A 106 5.26 -3.54 7.27
C ASP A 106 6.63 -4.15 6.98
N PRO A 107 7.61 -4.04 7.91
CA PRO A 107 8.92 -4.61 7.70
C PRO A 107 8.85 -6.07 7.29
N ALA A 108 9.61 -6.43 6.25
CA ALA A 108 9.74 -7.81 5.83
C ALA A 108 10.48 -8.60 6.92
N SER A 109 9.77 -9.51 7.60
CA SER A 109 10.37 -10.46 8.53
C SER A 109 10.58 -11.80 7.83
N HIS A 110 11.62 -12.53 8.23
CA HIS A 110 11.85 -13.89 7.75
C HIS A 110 10.85 -14.89 8.37
N ASP A 111 10.15 -14.48 9.41
CA ASP A 111 9.06 -15.25 10.01
C ASP A 111 7.73 -14.77 9.41
N GLU A 112 6.86 -15.73 9.09
CA GLU A 112 5.52 -15.43 8.62
C GLU A 112 4.84 -14.43 9.56
N PRO A 113 4.20 -13.39 9.01
CA PRO A 113 3.54 -12.42 9.85
C PRO A 113 2.40 -13.11 10.59
N THR A 114 2.58 -13.28 11.87
CA THR A 114 1.45 -13.51 12.75
C THR A 114 0.49 -12.36 12.50
N SER A 115 -0.70 -12.69 12.02
CA SER A 115 -1.75 -11.75 11.68
C SER A 115 -2.10 -10.88 12.89
N MET A 116 -1.42 -9.79 13.06
CA MET A 116 -1.79 -8.71 13.96
C MET A 116 -2.35 -7.51 13.19
N ALA A 117 -3.15 -7.81 12.16
CA ALA A 117 -4.04 -6.78 11.64
C ALA A 117 -5.05 -6.45 12.74
N PRO A 118 -5.24 -5.17 13.09
CA PRO A 118 -6.42 -4.82 13.84
C PRO A 118 -7.61 -5.32 13.03
N ARG A 119 -8.36 -6.25 13.60
CA ARG A 119 -9.58 -6.74 12.95
C ARG A 119 -10.43 -5.53 12.67
N ALA A 120 -10.77 -5.32 11.40
CA ALA A 120 -11.82 -4.40 11.05
C ALA A 120 -13.01 -4.74 11.95
N ARG A 121 -13.38 -3.84 12.81
CA ARG A 121 -14.65 -3.98 13.55
C ARG A 121 -15.70 -3.96 12.47
N GLY A 122 -16.46 -5.04 12.38
CA GLY A 122 -17.58 -5.12 11.47
C GLY A 122 -18.39 -3.83 11.58
N ASN A 123 -18.71 -3.26 10.46
CA ASN A 123 -19.57 -2.09 10.41
C ASN A 123 -20.91 -2.51 11.06
N PRO A 124 -21.44 -1.77 12.04
CA PRO A 124 -22.71 -2.13 12.69
C PRO A 124 -23.92 -2.09 11.75
N HIS A 125 -23.71 -1.85 10.47
CA HIS A 125 -24.73 -1.82 9.43
C HIS A 125 -24.59 -2.95 8.40
N ASP A 126 -23.71 -3.90 8.62
CA ASP A 126 -23.68 -5.14 7.83
C ASP A 126 -24.47 -6.25 8.52
#